data_da8ac1f1fb64b9872a07d50dd8be75e5
#
_entry.id   da8ac1f1fb64b9872a07d50dd8be75e5
#
_cell.length_a   1.000
_cell.length_b   1.000
_cell.length_c   1.000
_cell.angle_alpha   90.00
_cell.angle_beta   90.00
_cell.angle_gamma   90.00
#
_symmetry.space_group_name_H-M   'P 1'
#
loop_
_entity.id
_entity.type
_entity.pdbx_description
1 polymer ?
#
loop_
_entity_poly.entity_id
_entity_poly.type
_entity_poly.pdbx_seq_one_letter_code
_entity_poly.pdbx_strand_id
1 'polypeptide(L)'
;PNANGPSSAVVVGDRAYIVDFGPGVVRQASAAYFNGIDALRPDLLTVAFCTHLHTDHTAGYPDLIFTPWVLERPVPLKVFGPKGMQHMTDHILKAYETDIDFRINGFEKANESGYRVEVTEIESGIIYKDDRVTVEAFPVSHGTLECYGYKFITPDKTIVITGDTA
;
A
#
# COMPACT_ATOMS: atom_id res chain seq x y z
N PRO A 1 -14.62 19.57 0.91
CA PRO A 1 -14.91 18.20 1.34
C PRO A 1 -13.82 17.71 2.28
N ASN A 2 -14.21 17.12 3.41
CA ASN A 2 -13.26 16.54 4.38
C ASN A 2 -13.01 15.05 4.11
N ALA A 3 -13.34 14.56 2.91
CA ALA A 3 -13.13 13.18 2.50
C ALA A 3 -11.72 12.98 1.92
N ASN A 4 -11.06 11.91 2.32
CA ASN A 4 -9.84 11.41 1.69
C ASN A 4 -10.21 10.41 0.58
N GLY A 5 -9.24 10.03 -0.25
CA GLY A 5 -9.45 9.00 -1.25
C GLY A 5 -9.68 7.60 -0.64
N PRO A 6 -10.17 6.65 -1.45
CA PRO A 6 -10.35 5.27 -1.00
C PRO A 6 -9.06 4.67 -0.45
N SER A 7 -9.13 4.22 0.79
CA SER A 7 -8.07 3.45 1.44
C SER A 7 -8.64 2.78 2.68
N SER A 8 -8.34 1.52 2.87
CA SER A 8 -8.72 0.74 4.04
C SER A 8 -7.50 0.10 4.66
N ALA A 9 -7.47 -0.04 5.98
CA ALA A 9 -6.43 -0.76 6.69
C ALA A 9 -7.02 -1.96 7.43
N VAL A 10 -6.48 -3.14 7.17
CA VAL A 10 -6.73 -4.35 7.97
C VAL A 10 -5.60 -4.46 8.98
N VAL A 11 -5.93 -4.40 10.27
CA VAL A 11 -4.95 -4.50 11.35
C VAL A 11 -5.10 -5.84 12.04
N VAL A 12 -4.02 -6.60 12.12
CA VAL A 12 -3.96 -7.90 12.80
C VAL A 12 -2.75 -7.92 13.73
N GLY A 13 -3.04 -7.78 15.01
CA GLY A 13 -2.00 -7.63 16.03
C GLY A 13 -1.19 -6.34 15.81
N ASP A 14 0.10 -6.51 15.58
CA ASP A 14 1.08 -5.44 15.39
C ASP A 14 1.33 -5.07 13.91
N ARG A 15 0.57 -5.65 12.97
CA ARG A 15 0.72 -5.40 11.52
C ARG A 15 -0.49 -4.76 10.91
N ALA A 16 -0.24 -3.86 9.96
CA ALA A 16 -1.25 -3.24 9.11
C ALA A 16 -1.05 -3.64 7.64
N TYR A 17 -2.16 -3.90 6.97
CA TYR A 17 -2.25 -4.23 5.56
C TYR A 17 -3.14 -3.18 4.91
N ILE A 18 -2.56 -2.38 4.01
CA ILE A 18 -3.27 -1.28 3.36
C ILE A 18 -3.95 -1.80 2.09
N VAL A 19 -5.21 -1.49 1.89
CA VAL A 19 -5.94 -1.76 0.65
C VAL A 19 -6.32 -0.43 0.04
N ASP A 20 -5.82 -0.19 -1.16
CA ASP A 20 -5.82 1.08 -1.88
C ASP A 20 -5.08 2.22 -1.16
N PHE A 21 -4.60 3.11 -1.93
CA PHE A 21 -3.79 4.23 -1.47
C PHE A 21 -4.21 5.54 -2.15
N GLY A 22 -5.49 5.86 -1.99
CA GLY A 22 -6.03 7.15 -2.39
C GLY A 22 -5.39 8.32 -1.64
N PRO A 23 -5.65 9.57 -2.08
CA PRO A 23 -5.07 10.76 -1.48
C PRO A 23 -5.27 10.82 0.04
N GLY A 24 -4.17 10.99 0.78
CA GLY A 24 -4.17 11.14 2.24
C GLY A 24 -3.99 9.83 3.02
N VAL A 25 -3.67 8.71 2.37
CA VAL A 25 -3.49 7.40 3.01
C VAL A 25 -2.53 7.46 4.19
N VAL A 26 -1.32 8.02 4.04
CA VAL A 26 -0.32 8.07 5.13
C VAL A 26 -0.76 9.01 6.25
N ARG A 27 -1.38 10.15 5.90
CA ARG A 27 -1.91 11.08 6.90
C ARG A 27 -3.01 10.46 7.74
N GLN A 28 -3.91 9.67 7.15
CA GLN A 28 -4.96 8.98 7.88
C GLN A 28 -4.40 7.82 8.72
N ALA A 29 -3.44 7.06 8.22
CA ALA A 29 -2.73 6.06 9.00
C ALA A 29 -2.03 6.70 10.22
N SER A 30 -1.33 7.82 10.02
CA SER A 30 -0.69 8.58 11.09
C SER A 30 -1.70 9.09 12.12
N ALA A 31 -2.85 9.61 11.68
CA ALA A 31 -3.92 10.05 12.59
C ALA A 31 -4.47 8.87 13.41
N ALA A 32 -4.64 7.70 12.80
CA ALA A 32 -5.08 6.50 13.51
C ALA A 32 -4.03 5.99 14.51
N TYR A 33 -2.74 6.08 14.16
CA TYR A 33 -1.64 5.81 15.08
C TYR A 33 -1.71 6.71 16.34
N PHE A 34 -1.86 8.01 16.17
CA PHE A 34 -2.01 8.95 17.30
C PHE A 34 -3.29 8.72 18.11
N ASN A 35 -4.26 8.03 17.56
CA ASN A 35 -5.47 7.57 18.26
C ASN A 35 -5.33 6.15 18.87
N GLY A 36 -4.12 5.61 18.94
CA GLY A 36 -3.81 4.38 19.66
C GLY A 36 -3.79 3.10 18.81
N ILE A 37 -3.69 3.20 17.50
CA ILE A 37 -3.52 2.04 16.61
C ILE A 37 -2.05 1.94 16.20
N ASP A 38 -1.21 1.35 17.05
CA ASP A 38 0.25 1.32 16.89
C ASP A 38 0.73 0.72 15.56
N ALA A 39 0.01 -0.26 15.02
CA ALA A 39 0.33 -0.89 13.74
C ALA A 39 0.26 0.08 12.54
N LEU A 40 -0.40 1.24 12.70
CA LEU A 40 -0.52 2.26 11.65
C LEU A 40 0.53 3.39 11.78
N ARG A 41 1.56 3.20 12.59
CA ARG A 41 2.73 4.08 12.60
C ARG A 41 3.35 4.07 11.18
N PRO A 42 3.63 5.24 10.59
CA PRO A 42 4.01 5.32 9.16
C PRO A 42 5.19 4.41 8.75
N ASP A 43 6.23 4.32 9.57
CA ASP A 43 7.40 3.47 9.29
C ASP A 43 7.10 1.96 9.32
N LEU A 44 5.93 1.55 9.83
CA LEU A 44 5.45 0.17 9.83
C LEU A 44 4.57 -0.19 8.63
N LEU A 45 4.24 0.77 7.77
CA LEU A 45 3.44 0.52 6.56
C LEU A 45 4.31 -0.16 5.49
N THR A 46 4.32 -1.48 5.48
CA THR A 46 5.23 -2.29 4.64
C THR A 46 4.53 -3.18 3.63
N VAL A 47 3.20 -3.32 3.69
CA VAL A 47 2.42 -4.18 2.78
C VAL A 47 1.16 -3.45 2.33
N ALA A 48 0.96 -3.38 1.01
CA ALA A 48 -0.20 -2.75 0.39
C ALA A 48 -0.76 -3.58 -0.76
N PHE A 49 -2.05 -3.44 -0.99
CA PHE A 49 -2.82 -4.12 -2.03
C PHE A 49 -3.59 -3.06 -2.83
N CYS A 50 -3.53 -3.11 -4.15
CA CYS A 50 -4.26 -2.21 -5.03
C CYS A 50 -5.41 -2.96 -5.69
N THR A 51 -6.63 -2.49 -5.50
CA THR A 51 -7.80 -3.13 -6.13
C THR A 51 -7.82 -2.91 -7.64
N HIS A 52 -7.54 -1.70 -8.08
CA HIS A 52 -7.46 -1.29 -9.49
C HIS A 52 -6.73 0.05 -9.66
N LEU A 53 -6.40 0.43 -10.89
CA LEU A 53 -5.51 1.57 -11.16
C LEU A 53 -6.23 2.90 -11.40
N HIS A 54 -7.46 3.12 -10.91
CA HIS A 54 -8.05 4.45 -10.94
C HIS A 54 -7.28 5.44 -10.05
N THR A 55 -7.29 6.70 -10.44
CA THR A 55 -6.48 7.74 -9.79
C THR A 55 -6.87 8.00 -8.35
N ASP A 56 -8.14 7.91 -8.00
CA ASP A 56 -8.62 8.08 -6.62
C ASP A 56 -8.19 6.94 -5.69
N HIS A 57 -7.86 5.75 -6.22
CA HIS A 57 -7.29 4.62 -5.50
C HIS A 57 -5.76 4.62 -5.48
N THR A 58 -5.10 5.39 -6.36
CA THR A 58 -3.64 5.33 -6.53
C THR A 58 -2.91 6.66 -6.36
N ALA A 59 -3.60 7.81 -6.31
CA ALA A 59 -2.94 9.12 -6.27
C ALA A 59 -2.15 9.39 -4.97
N GLY A 60 -2.37 8.63 -3.90
CA GLY A 60 -1.55 8.65 -2.69
C GLY A 60 -0.37 7.67 -2.70
N TYR A 61 -0.15 6.95 -3.81
CA TYR A 61 0.90 5.94 -3.88
C TYR A 61 2.32 6.53 -3.71
N PRO A 62 2.68 7.64 -4.34
CA PRO A 62 3.97 8.28 -4.06
C PRO A 62 4.15 8.64 -2.57
N ASP A 63 3.09 9.14 -1.92
CA ASP A 63 3.10 9.44 -0.48
C ASP A 63 3.35 8.16 0.35
N LEU A 64 2.71 7.04 0.02
CA LEU A 64 2.91 5.75 0.69
C LEU A 64 4.31 5.16 0.48
N ILE A 65 4.93 5.45 -0.66
CA ILE A 65 6.33 5.05 -0.93
C ILE A 65 7.30 5.90 -0.11
N PHE A 66 7.20 7.22 -0.20
CA PHE A 66 8.28 8.11 0.23
C PHE A 66 8.11 8.64 1.66
N THR A 67 6.90 9.00 2.10
CA THR A 67 6.73 9.54 3.47
C THR A 67 7.10 8.51 4.55
N PRO A 68 6.71 7.23 4.49
CA PRO A 68 7.19 6.23 5.43
C PRO A 68 8.70 6.00 5.40
N TRP A 69 9.33 6.08 4.22
CA TRP A 69 10.79 6.00 4.09
C TRP A 69 11.48 7.17 4.80
N VAL A 70 11.02 8.39 4.58
CA VAL A 70 11.53 9.59 5.26
C VAL A 70 11.35 9.48 6.78
N LEU A 71 10.33 8.76 7.23
CA LEU A 71 10.04 8.43 8.63
C LEU A 71 10.68 7.10 9.07
N GLU A 72 11.77 6.70 8.41
CA GLU A 72 12.66 5.61 8.79
C GLU A 72 12.12 4.18 8.53
N ARG A 73 11.19 3.98 7.59
CA ARG A 73 10.87 2.62 7.14
C ARG A 73 12.14 1.93 6.61
N PRO A 74 12.59 0.83 7.25
CA PRO A 74 13.90 0.24 6.94
C PRO A 74 13.87 -0.78 5.82
N VAL A 75 12.68 -1.15 5.33
CA VAL A 75 12.46 -2.22 4.34
C VAL A 75 11.67 -1.72 3.14
N PRO A 76 11.77 -2.35 1.97
CA PRO A 76 10.93 -2.04 0.83
C PRO A 76 9.44 -2.17 1.14
N LEU A 77 8.61 -1.37 0.46
CA LEU A 77 7.17 -1.54 0.43
C LEU A 77 6.82 -2.72 -0.48
N LYS A 78 6.10 -3.72 0.02
CA LYS A 78 5.53 -4.79 -0.79
C LYS A 78 4.17 -4.36 -1.31
N VAL A 79 3.99 -4.41 -2.63
CA VAL A 79 2.73 -4.01 -3.28
C VAL A 79 2.22 -5.14 -4.17
N PHE A 80 0.97 -5.49 -3.98
CA PHE A 80 0.23 -6.48 -4.76
C PHE A 80 -0.90 -5.77 -5.51
N GLY A 81 -0.99 -5.94 -6.82
CA GLY A 81 -2.01 -5.24 -7.61
C GLY A 81 -2.17 -5.76 -9.02
N PRO A 82 -3.08 -5.20 -9.83
CA PRO A 82 -3.35 -5.61 -11.19
C PRO A 82 -2.16 -5.29 -12.13
N LYS A 83 -2.24 -5.79 -13.35
CA LYS A 83 -1.29 -5.43 -14.42
C LYS A 83 -1.19 -3.91 -14.60
N GLY A 84 0.04 -3.44 -14.78
CA GLY A 84 0.38 -2.01 -14.84
C GLY A 84 0.88 -1.43 -13.52
N MET A 85 0.77 -2.16 -12.41
CA MET A 85 1.27 -1.72 -11.11
C MET A 85 2.79 -1.56 -11.11
N GLN A 86 3.53 -2.49 -11.72
CA GLN A 86 4.99 -2.39 -11.87
C GLN A 86 5.36 -1.16 -12.71
N HIS A 87 4.69 -0.96 -13.85
CA HIS A 87 4.93 0.19 -14.71
C HIS A 87 4.70 1.52 -13.99
N MET A 88 3.59 1.63 -13.24
CA MET A 88 3.30 2.83 -12.42
C MET A 88 4.41 3.07 -11.39
N THR A 89 4.84 2.02 -10.70
CA THR A 89 5.90 2.08 -9.69
C THR A 89 7.21 2.59 -10.27
N ASP A 90 7.64 2.02 -11.40
CA ASP A 90 8.90 2.39 -12.05
C ASP A 90 8.92 3.88 -12.44
N HIS A 91 7.80 4.39 -12.94
CA HIS A 91 7.68 5.78 -13.33
C HIS A 91 7.61 6.73 -12.13
N ILE A 92 6.97 6.33 -11.04
CA ILE A 92 7.00 7.10 -9.79
C ILE A 92 8.42 7.17 -9.23
N LEU A 93 9.12 6.04 -9.12
CA LEU A 93 10.51 6.02 -8.64
C LEU A 93 11.42 6.86 -9.54
N LYS A 94 11.23 6.79 -10.85
CA LYS A 94 11.98 7.60 -11.82
C LYS A 94 11.66 9.11 -11.68
N ALA A 95 10.42 9.47 -11.45
CA ALA A 95 10.04 10.86 -11.22
C ALA A 95 10.69 11.48 -9.98
N TYR A 96 10.95 10.66 -8.94
CA TYR A 96 11.55 11.09 -7.68
C TYR A 96 13.06 10.77 -7.58
N GLU A 97 13.72 10.31 -8.65
CA GLU A 97 15.14 9.89 -8.59
C GLU A 97 16.07 10.96 -8.04
N THR A 98 15.81 12.22 -8.32
CA THR A 98 16.63 13.35 -7.83
C THR A 98 16.51 13.49 -6.30
N ASP A 99 15.30 13.38 -5.75
CA ASP A 99 15.08 13.45 -4.29
C ASP A 99 15.69 12.23 -3.59
N ILE A 100 15.51 11.04 -4.20
CA ILE A 100 16.09 9.78 -3.68
C ILE A 100 17.62 9.90 -3.59
N ASP A 101 18.28 10.32 -4.68
CA ASP A 101 19.73 10.49 -4.70
C ASP A 101 20.20 11.51 -3.67
N PHE A 102 19.51 12.65 -3.58
CA PHE A 102 19.85 13.71 -2.64
C PHE A 102 19.72 13.26 -1.17
N ARG A 103 18.68 12.47 -0.84
CA ARG A 103 18.51 11.96 0.53
C ARG A 103 19.52 10.89 0.90
N ILE A 104 19.87 9.99 -0.03
CA ILE A 104 20.84 8.92 0.22
C ILE A 104 22.26 9.47 0.26
N ASN A 105 22.66 10.18 -0.78
CA ASN A 105 24.05 10.63 -0.97
C ASN A 105 24.32 12.02 -0.38
N GLY A 106 23.29 12.81 -0.12
CA GLY A 106 23.38 14.15 0.43
C GLY A 106 23.59 14.17 1.95
N PHE A 107 23.06 15.21 2.61
CA PHE A 107 23.29 15.47 4.03
C PHE A 107 22.48 14.53 4.96
N GLU A 108 21.28 14.11 4.55
CA GLU A 108 20.34 13.36 5.40
C GLU A 108 20.80 11.90 5.65
N LYS A 109 21.53 11.32 4.71
CA LYS A 109 22.00 9.92 4.80
C LYS A 109 20.88 8.91 5.03
N ALA A 110 19.76 9.09 4.31
CA ALA A 110 18.61 8.19 4.41
C ALA A 110 18.99 6.74 4.07
N ASN A 111 18.26 5.79 4.62
CA ASN A 111 18.51 4.37 4.34
C ASN A 111 18.22 4.03 2.86
N GLU A 112 18.99 3.10 2.30
CA GLU A 112 18.95 2.74 0.88
C GLU A 112 17.85 1.72 0.52
N SER A 113 16.98 1.36 1.45
CA SER A 113 16.01 0.28 1.29
C SER A 113 14.56 0.77 1.31
N GLY A 114 14.24 1.68 2.21
CA GLY A 114 12.85 2.03 2.51
C GLY A 114 12.09 2.72 1.38
N TYR A 115 12.75 3.36 0.41
CA TYR A 115 12.11 3.92 -0.78
C TYR A 115 11.80 2.89 -1.86
N ARG A 116 12.40 1.70 -1.77
CA ARG A 116 12.23 0.64 -2.76
C ARG A 116 10.84 0.03 -2.64
N VAL A 117 10.38 -0.52 -3.75
CA VAL A 117 9.08 -1.21 -3.83
C VAL A 117 9.28 -2.58 -4.48
N GLU A 118 8.72 -3.59 -3.84
CA GLU A 118 8.62 -4.95 -4.39
C GLU A 118 7.19 -5.14 -4.90
N VAL A 119 7.00 -5.06 -6.21
CA VAL A 119 5.69 -5.23 -6.85
C VAL A 119 5.47 -6.68 -7.24
N THR A 120 4.27 -7.17 -6.95
CA THR A 120 3.74 -8.41 -7.51
C THR A 120 2.45 -8.09 -8.26
N GLU A 121 2.49 -8.18 -9.59
CA GLU A 121 1.26 -8.16 -10.40
C GLU A 121 0.56 -9.51 -10.22
N ILE A 122 -0.70 -9.46 -9.80
CA ILE A 122 -1.41 -10.62 -9.28
C ILE A 122 -2.38 -11.22 -10.29
N GLU A 123 -2.74 -12.46 -10.03
CA GLU A 123 -3.92 -13.15 -10.56
C GLU A 123 -4.82 -13.59 -9.40
N SER A 124 -6.00 -14.15 -9.70
CA SER A 124 -6.91 -14.68 -8.67
C SER A 124 -6.29 -15.84 -7.90
N GLY A 125 -6.55 -15.92 -6.61
CA GLY A 125 -6.06 -16.96 -5.72
C GLY A 125 -5.32 -16.40 -4.51
N ILE A 126 -4.54 -17.24 -3.83
CA ILE A 126 -3.73 -16.81 -2.68
C ILE A 126 -2.51 -16.05 -3.21
N ILE A 127 -2.44 -14.76 -2.88
CA ILE A 127 -1.41 -13.84 -3.37
C ILE A 127 -0.41 -13.43 -2.30
N TYR A 128 -0.78 -13.57 -1.02
CA TYR A 128 0.08 -13.22 0.10
C TYR A 128 -0.20 -14.12 1.29
N LYS A 129 0.84 -14.45 2.04
CA LYS A 129 0.71 -15.16 3.30
C LYS A 129 1.87 -14.81 4.24
N ASP A 130 1.53 -14.56 5.49
CA ASP A 130 2.50 -14.49 6.59
C ASP A 130 1.98 -15.25 7.82
N ASP A 131 2.56 -14.98 8.99
CA ASP A 131 2.17 -15.61 10.26
C ASP A 131 0.84 -15.06 10.84
N ARG A 132 0.31 -13.97 10.28
CA ARG A 132 -0.91 -13.29 10.75
C ARG A 132 -2.11 -13.54 9.83
N VAL A 133 -1.88 -13.48 8.50
CA VAL A 133 -2.96 -13.55 7.52
C VAL A 133 -2.60 -14.39 6.31
N THR A 134 -3.62 -14.91 5.66
CA THR A 134 -3.58 -15.32 4.25
C THR A 134 -4.48 -14.39 3.47
N VAL A 135 -3.99 -13.83 2.36
CA VAL A 135 -4.76 -12.94 1.49
C VAL A 135 -5.03 -13.62 0.16
N GLU A 136 -6.30 -13.71 -0.19
CA GLU A 136 -6.81 -14.24 -1.46
C GLU A 136 -7.38 -13.08 -2.29
N ALA A 137 -6.94 -12.98 -3.54
CA ALA A 137 -7.51 -12.06 -4.52
C ALA A 137 -8.60 -12.76 -5.35
N PHE A 138 -9.68 -12.05 -5.63
CA PHE A 138 -10.75 -12.51 -6.51
C PHE A 138 -11.19 -11.39 -7.45
N PRO A 139 -11.60 -11.70 -8.69
CA PRO A 139 -11.98 -10.68 -9.65
C PRO A 139 -13.30 -10.03 -9.22
N VAL A 140 -13.41 -8.73 -9.46
CA VAL A 140 -14.65 -7.98 -9.31
C VAL A 140 -14.98 -7.23 -10.60
N SER A 141 -16.27 -6.98 -10.85
CA SER A 141 -16.71 -6.27 -12.05
C SER A 141 -16.63 -4.77 -11.82
N HIS A 142 -15.84 -4.08 -12.65
CA HIS A 142 -15.76 -2.62 -12.68
C HIS A 142 -15.45 -2.12 -14.09
N GLY A 143 -16.46 -2.20 -14.97
CA GLY A 143 -16.30 -1.85 -16.38
C GLY A 143 -15.31 -2.77 -17.11
N THR A 144 -14.33 -2.17 -17.80
CA THR A 144 -13.29 -2.89 -18.56
C THR A 144 -11.96 -2.98 -17.83
N LEU A 145 -11.85 -2.41 -16.65
CA LEU A 145 -10.63 -2.45 -15.86
C LEU A 145 -10.44 -3.80 -15.19
N GLU A 146 -9.18 -4.21 -15.09
CA GLU A 146 -8.80 -5.33 -14.23
C GLU A 146 -8.91 -4.90 -12.78
N CYS A 147 -9.84 -5.52 -12.06
CA CYS A 147 -10.17 -5.20 -10.67
C CYS A 147 -10.17 -6.44 -9.80
N TYR A 148 -9.65 -6.29 -8.59
CA TYR A 148 -9.63 -7.36 -7.59
C TYR A 148 -10.26 -6.89 -6.28
N GLY A 149 -11.04 -7.79 -5.66
CA GLY A 149 -11.32 -7.73 -4.25
C GLY A 149 -10.34 -8.60 -3.47
N TYR A 150 -10.18 -8.33 -2.20
CA TYR A 150 -9.26 -9.02 -1.31
C TYR A 150 -9.97 -9.62 -0.12
N LYS A 151 -9.65 -10.88 0.17
CA LYS A 151 -10.16 -11.62 1.32
C LYS A 151 -9.00 -11.90 2.27
N PHE A 152 -9.04 -11.28 3.42
CA PHE A 152 -8.08 -11.46 4.51
C PHE A 152 -8.60 -12.54 5.45
N ILE A 153 -7.86 -13.62 5.58
CA ILE A 153 -8.20 -14.78 6.40
C ILE A 153 -7.23 -14.83 7.58
N THR A 154 -7.76 -14.66 8.78
CA THR A 154 -7.05 -14.82 10.05
C THR A 154 -7.55 -16.08 10.77
N PRO A 155 -6.93 -16.52 11.86
CA PRO A 155 -7.39 -17.69 12.61
C PRO A 155 -8.83 -17.59 13.15
N ASP A 156 -9.32 -16.36 13.40
CA ASP A 156 -10.61 -16.11 14.03
C ASP A 156 -11.63 -15.37 13.15
N LYS A 157 -11.17 -14.72 12.06
CA LYS A 157 -12.02 -13.86 11.22
C LYS A 157 -11.67 -13.94 9.75
N THR A 158 -12.64 -13.58 8.94
CA THR A 158 -12.44 -13.31 7.51
C THR A 158 -13.00 -11.91 7.21
N ILE A 159 -12.19 -11.06 6.60
CA ILE A 159 -12.55 -9.71 6.16
C ILE A 159 -12.47 -9.67 4.65
N VAL A 160 -13.48 -9.12 4.00
CA VAL A 160 -13.53 -8.95 2.54
C VAL A 160 -13.63 -7.48 2.22
N ILE A 161 -12.76 -7.02 1.33
CA ILE A 161 -12.76 -5.66 0.76
C ILE A 161 -12.87 -5.81 -0.75
N THR A 162 -13.96 -5.33 -1.33
CA THR A 162 -14.24 -5.51 -2.76
C THR A 162 -13.58 -4.46 -3.64
N GLY A 163 -13.21 -3.31 -3.06
CA GLY A 163 -12.97 -2.12 -3.87
C GLY A 163 -14.26 -1.68 -4.57
N ASP A 164 -14.11 -0.99 -5.69
CA ASP A 164 -15.23 -0.58 -6.52
C ASP A 164 -15.78 -1.77 -7.29
N THR A 165 -17.09 -1.95 -7.19
CA THR A 165 -17.81 -3.01 -7.92
C THR A 165 -19.14 -2.48 -8.42
N ALA A 166 -19.54 -2.88 -9.64
CA ALA A 166 -20.80 -2.51 -10.26
C ALA A 166 -21.90 -3.52 -9.92
#